data_95dba7fba11c41f35c7913be3a1ac580
#
_entry.id   95dba7fba11c41f35c7913be3a1ac580
#
_cell.length_a   1.000
_cell.length_b   1.000
_cell.length_c   1.000
_cell.angle_alpha   90.00
_cell.angle_beta   90.00
_cell.angle_gamma   90.00
#
_symmetry.space_group_name_H-M   'P 1'
#
loop_
_entity.id
_entity.type
_entity.pdbx_description
1 polymer ?
#
loop_
_entity_poly.entity_id
_entity_poly.type
_entity_poly.pdbx_seq_one_letter_code
_entity_poly.pdbx_strand_id
1 'polypeptide(L)'
;MRVNVLGNGDWADLFKRGTEGKLLVCNMPPMQLTKEEVYASCMVDFKMMAALTEGSVNLGMYDWVLGNRPRRWMESHPAFYLKYSQNIKGFWTHVPPYAQLPGHAKSQAATNYSCGHMAVDYACRKMRATEVHLY
;
A
#
# COMPACT_ATOMS: atom_id res chain seq x y z
N MET A 1 -9.57 5.49 16.54
CA MET A 1 -9.37 4.20 15.85
C MET A 1 -7.87 3.91 15.80
N ARG A 2 -7.49 2.69 16.13
CA ARG A 2 -6.11 2.22 16.01
C ARG A 2 -5.89 1.61 14.64
N VAL A 3 -4.77 1.96 14.00
CA VAL A 3 -4.31 1.33 12.76
C VAL A 3 -2.92 0.76 12.98
N ASN A 4 -2.73 -0.48 12.58
CA ASN A 4 -1.44 -1.16 12.58
C ASN A 4 -0.91 -1.17 11.16
N VAL A 5 0.37 -0.84 10.98
CA VAL A 5 1.04 -0.89 9.69
C VAL A 5 2.14 -1.93 9.76
N LEU A 6 2.00 -2.98 8.96
CA LEU A 6 2.94 -4.10 8.91
C LEU A 6 3.79 -3.98 7.65
N GLY A 7 5.07 -3.67 7.84
CA GLY A 7 6.05 -3.65 6.77
C GLY A 7 6.69 -5.02 6.54
N ASN A 8 7.73 -5.04 5.71
CA ASN A 8 8.49 -6.25 5.39
C ASN A 8 9.92 -6.20 5.94
N GLY A 9 10.16 -5.35 6.93
CA GLY A 9 11.45 -5.20 7.57
C GLY A 9 11.63 -6.12 8.78
N ASP A 10 12.71 -5.88 9.52
CA ASP A 10 13.12 -6.74 10.65
C ASP A 10 12.11 -6.73 11.81
N TRP A 11 11.34 -5.66 11.94
CA TRP A 11 10.38 -5.52 13.04
C TRP A 11 9.04 -6.21 12.78
N ALA A 12 8.85 -6.75 11.56
CA ALA A 12 7.59 -7.39 11.19
C ALA A 12 7.24 -8.59 12.09
N ASP A 13 8.24 -9.28 12.60
CA ASP A 13 8.06 -10.43 13.49
C ASP A 13 7.42 -10.06 14.83
N LEU A 14 7.43 -8.78 15.19
CA LEU A 14 6.79 -8.32 16.42
C LEU A 14 5.28 -8.19 16.29
N PHE A 15 4.75 -8.22 15.07
CA PHE A 15 3.31 -8.19 14.86
C PHE A 15 2.68 -9.54 15.19
N LYS A 16 1.62 -9.52 16.00
CA LYS A 16 0.85 -10.71 16.34
C LYS A 16 -0.53 -10.63 15.69
N ARG A 17 -0.92 -11.70 15.00
CA ARG A 17 -2.24 -11.81 14.41
C ARG A 17 -3.30 -11.65 15.50
N GLY A 18 -4.39 -10.96 15.17
CA GLY A 18 -5.46 -10.68 16.10
C GLY A 18 -5.22 -9.45 16.98
N THR A 19 -4.12 -8.74 16.79
CA THR A 19 -3.87 -7.45 17.45
C THR A 19 -5.01 -6.47 17.13
N GLU A 20 -5.51 -5.80 18.16
CA GLU A 20 -6.59 -4.82 18.02
C GLU A 20 -6.24 -3.74 17.00
N GLY A 21 -7.22 -3.34 16.20
CA GLY A 21 -7.11 -2.28 15.21
C GLY A 21 -7.23 -2.77 13.78
N LYS A 22 -7.31 -1.84 12.85
CA LYS A 22 -7.28 -2.12 11.41
C LYS A 22 -5.85 -2.39 10.98
N LEU A 23 -5.64 -3.32 10.04
CA LEU A 23 -4.31 -3.68 9.57
C LEU A 23 -4.10 -3.22 8.13
N LEU A 24 -3.11 -2.37 7.93
CA LEU A 24 -2.54 -2.06 6.62
C LEU A 24 -1.24 -2.85 6.45
N VAL A 25 -1.06 -3.46 5.30
CA VAL A 25 0.19 -4.13 4.95
C VAL A 25 0.84 -3.44 3.75
N CYS A 26 2.08 -3.77 3.47
CA CYS A 26 2.84 -3.18 2.37
C CYS A 26 3.17 -4.27 1.35
N ASN A 27 2.69 -4.09 0.12
CA ASN A 27 2.85 -5.09 -0.94
C ASN A 27 2.27 -6.44 -0.49
N MET A 28 3.05 -7.51 -0.55
CA MET A 28 2.65 -8.79 0.03
C MET A 28 3.18 -8.86 1.48
N PRO A 29 2.33 -9.24 2.43
CA PRO A 29 2.78 -9.30 3.83
C PRO A 29 3.82 -10.40 4.04
N PRO A 30 4.68 -10.26 5.07
CA PRO A 30 5.74 -11.24 5.35
C PRO A 30 5.23 -12.56 5.95
N MET A 31 3.95 -12.66 6.23
CA MET A 31 3.31 -13.86 6.77
C MET A 31 1.98 -14.08 6.07
N GLN A 32 1.47 -15.30 6.12
CA GLN A 32 0.16 -15.59 5.55
C GLN A 32 -0.94 -14.97 6.41
N LEU A 33 -1.70 -14.08 5.77
CA LEU A 33 -2.85 -13.41 6.37
C LEU A 33 -4.06 -13.61 5.46
N THR A 34 -5.23 -13.74 6.05
CA THR A 34 -6.47 -13.80 5.28
C THR A 34 -6.89 -12.41 4.84
N LYS A 35 -7.75 -12.35 3.82
CA LYS A 35 -8.29 -11.09 3.34
C LYS A 35 -9.05 -10.34 4.43
N GLU A 36 -9.72 -11.06 5.31
CA GLU A 36 -10.50 -10.49 6.41
C GLU A 36 -9.61 -9.85 7.47
N GLU A 37 -8.40 -10.36 7.66
CA GLU A 37 -7.44 -9.80 8.62
C GLU A 37 -6.82 -8.50 8.14
N VAL A 38 -6.80 -8.27 6.82
CA VAL A 38 -6.12 -7.13 6.20
C VAL A 38 -7.16 -6.13 5.72
N TYR A 39 -7.10 -4.91 6.26
CA TYR A 39 -7.96 -3.83 5.78
C TYR A 39 -7.61 -3.46 4.33
N ALA A 40 -6.33 -3.26 4.06
CA ALA A 40 -5.84 -3.04 2.69
C ALA A 40 -4.33 -3.25 2.64
N SER A 41 -3.83 -3.59 1.47
CA SER A 41 -2.41 -3.53 1.17
C SER A 41 -2.09 -2.25 0.40
N CYS A 42 -0.96 -1.65 0.69
CA CYS A 42 -0.49 -0.41 0.07
C CYS A 42 0.62 -0.71 -0.93
N MET A 43 0.53 -0.11 -2.12
CA MET A 43 1.52 -0.32 -3.18
C MET A 43 1.89 1.01 -3.83
N VAL A 44 3.19 1.30 -3.89
CA VAL A 44 3.72 2.49 -4.60
C VAL A 44 4.71 2.13 -5.70
N ASP A 45 5.13 0.86 -5.81
CA ASP A 45 6.26 0.44 -6.62
C ASP A 45 5.82 -0.31 -7.89
N PHE A 46 6.61 -0.16 -8.98
CA PHE A 46 6.43 -0.88 -10.23
C PHE A 46 6.76 -2.36 -10.15
N LYS A 47 7.66 -2.76 -9.26
CA LYS A 47 8.07 -4.17 -9.16
C LYS A 47 6.89 -5.08 -8.89
N MET A 48 5.98 -4.65 -8.02
CA MET A 48 4.77 -5.41 -7.74
C MET A 48 3.84 -5.45 -8.96
N MET A 49 3.78 -4.38 -9.75
CA MET A 49 2.97 -4.37 -10.97
C MET A 49 3.46 -5.41 -11.98
N ALA A 50 4.77 -5.55 -12.12
CA ALA A 50 5.35 -6.60 -12.98
C ALA A 50 4.96 -7.99 -12.50
N ALA A 51 5.06 -8.26 -11.19
CA ALA A 51 4.66 -9.54 -10.61
C ALA A 51 3.18 -9.85 -10.83
N LEU A 52 2.32 -8.84 -10.72
CA LEU A 52 0.90 -8.99 -10.99
C LEU A 52 0.61 -9.29 -12.46
N THR A 53 1.32 -8.63 -13.36
CA THR A 53 1.18 -8.83 -14.80
C THR A 53 1.62 -10.24 -15.24
N GLU A 54 2.70 -10.73 -14.65
CA GLU A 54 3.22 -12.07 -14.89
C GLU A 54 2.39 -13.18 -14.26
N GLY A 55 1.44 -12.83 -13.41
CA GLY A 55 0.57 -13.79 -12.73
C GLY A 55 1.21 -14.46 -11.52
N SER A 56 2.39 -14.05 -11.10
CA SER A 56 3.04 -14.60 -9.90
C SER A 56 2.39 -14.11 -8.61
N VAL A 57 1.62 -13.03 -8.67
CA VAL A 57 0.84 -12.51 -7.55
C VAL A 57 -0.58 -12.23 -8.03
N ASN A 58 -1.56 -12.59 -7.22
CA ASN A 58 -2.97 -12.34 -7.50
C ASN A 58 -3.44 -11.09 -6.75
N LEU A 59 -3.84 -10.06 -7.49
CA LEU A 59 -4.34 -8.82 -6.90
C LEU A 59 -5.61 -9.07 -6.05
N GLY A 60 -6.38 -10.07 -6.39
CA GLY A 60 -7.60 -10.42 -5.65
C GLY A 60 -7.38 -10.97 -4.25
N MET A 61 -6.13 -11.21 -3.84
CA MET A 61 -5.83 -11.75 -2.49
C MET A 61 -6.15 -10.75 -1.38
N TYR A 62 -6.05 -9.46 -1.66
CA TYR A 62 -6.34 -8.39 -0.69
C TYR A 62 -7.05 -7.24 -1.37
N ASP A 63 -7.61 -6.34 -0.57
CA ASP A 63 -7.99 -5.02 -1.06
C ASP A 63 -6.75 -4.13 -1.07
N TRP A 64 -6.72 -3.14 -1.98
CA TRP A 64 -5.52 -2.36 -2.26
C TRP A 64 -5.77 -0.87 -2.18
N VAL A 65 -4.77 -0.17 -1.66
CA VAL A 65 -4.61 1.27 -1.79
C VAL A 65 -3.39 1.50 -2.68
N LEU A 66 -3.59 2.13 -3.82
CA LEU A 66 -2.58 2.25 -4.86
C LEU A 66 -2.07 3.69 -4.95
N GLY A 67 -0.75 3.85 -5.00
CA GLY A 67 -0.11 5.13 -5.19
C GLY A 67 -0.09 5.56 -6.66
N ASN A 68 0.70 6.60 -6.96
CA ASN A 68 0.72 7.21 -8.29
C ASN A 68 1.20 6.28 -9.40
N ARG A 69 2.26 5.51 -9.16
CA ARG A 69 2.80 4.60 -10.19
C ARG A 69 1.83 3.51 -10.56
N PRO A 70 1.26 2.76 -9.59
CA PRO A 70 0.22 1.79 -9.91
C PRO A 70 -0.99 2.44 -10.58
N ARG A 71 -1.40 3.64 -10.17
CA ARG A 71 -2.52 4.35 -10.79
C ARG A 71 -2.26 4.62 -12.27
N ARG A 72 -1.07 5.14 -12.62
CA ARG A 72 -0.69 5.40 -14.01
C ARG A 72 -0.66 4.12 -14.84
N TRP A 73 -0.14 3.05 -14.26
CA TRP A 73 -0.11 1.76 -14.94
C TRP A 73 -1.53 1.26 -15.21
N MET A 74 -2.42 1.38 -14.23
CA MET A 74 -3.84 0.99 -14.39
C MET A 74 -4.53 1.80 -15.48
N GLU A 75 -4.23 3.08 -15.61
CA GLU A 75 -4.77 3.93 -16.68
C GLU A 75 -4.35 3.42 -18.06
N SER A 76 -3.15 2.87 -18.18
CA SER A 76 -2.64 2.31 -19.44
C SER A 76 -3.12 0.86 -19.69
N HIS A 77 -3.75 0.23 -18.72
CA HIS A 77 -4.20 -1.15 -18.79
C HIS A 77 -5.65 -1.27 -18.31
N PRO A 78 -6.61 -0.68 -19.05
CA PRO A 78 -8.00 -0.58 -18.57
C PRO A 78 -8.68 -1.94 -18.37
N ALA A 79 -8.35 -2.96 -19.14
CA ALA A 79 -8.91 -4.29 -18.95
C ALA A 79 -8.49 -4.90 -17.61
N PHE A 80 -7.23 -4.69 -17.22
CA PHE A 80 -6.71 -5.15 -15.93
C PHE A 80 -7.38 -4.38 -14.79
N TYR A 81 -7.53 -3.08 -14.93
CA TYR A 81 -8.24 -2.26 -13.95
C TYR A 81 -9.67 -2.75 -13.75
N LEU A 82 -10.40 -2.99 -14.82
CA LEU A 82 -11.79 -3.48 -14.75
C LEU A 82 -11.87 -4.82 -14.04
N LYS A 83 -10.91 -5.72 -14.30
CA LYS A 83 -10.89 -7.04 -13.67
C LYS A 83 -10.76 -6.95 -12.15
N TYR A 84 -9.97 -6.01 -11.64
CA TYR A 84 -9.65 -5.92 -10.23
C TYR A 84 -10.23 -4.69 -9.51
N SER A 85 -11.12 -3.94 -10.18
CA SER A 85 -11.65 -2.70 -9.62
C SER A 85 -12.32 -2.88 -8.26
N GLN A 86 -12.96 -4.02 -8.01
CA GLN A 86 -13.61 -4.31 -6.73
C GLN A 86 -12.60 -4.49 -5.58
N ASN A 87 -11.35 -4.79 -5.90
CA ASN A 87 -10.29 -4.96 -4.91
C ASN A 87 -9.51 -3.68 -4.65
N ILE A 88 -9.82 -2.60 -5.37
CA ILE A 88 -9.13 -1.32 -5.22
C ILE A 88 -10.00 -0.42 -4.34
N LYS A 89 -9.57 -0.23 -3.09
CA LYS A 89 -10.25 0.68 -2.16
C LYS A 89 -10.08 2.13 -2.54
N GLY A 90 -8.97 2.47 -3.17
CA GLY A 90 -8.73 3.82 -3.63
C GLY A 90 -7.33 4.04 -4.14
N PHE A 91 -7.14 5.23 -4.70
CA PHE A 91 -5.84 5.71 -5.12
C PHE A 91 -5.40 6.80 -4.15
N TRP A 92 -4.21 6.63 -3.57
CA TRP A 92 -3.66 7.62 -2.65
C TRP A 92 -2.47 8.29 -3.33
N THR A 93 -2.71 9.44 -3.91
CA THR A 93 -1.73 10.12 -4.75
C THR A 93 -1.00 11.26 -4.03
N HIS A 94 -1.37 11.51 -2.79
CA HIS A 94 -0.71 12.54 -1.98
C HIS A 94 0.72 12.13 -1.64
N VAL A 95 1.67 13.00 -1.92
CA VAL A 95 3.07 12.85 -1.53
C VAL A 95 3.44 14.04 -0.66
N PRO A 96 3.69 13.82 0.64
CA PRO A 96 4.04 14.93 1.53
C PRO A 96 5.32 15.63 1.10
N PRO A 97 5.47 16.94 1.34
CA PRO A 97 6.67 17.68 0.95
C PRO A 97 7.97 17.06 1.48
N TYR A 98 7.96 16.49 2.69
CA TYR A 98 9.15 15.87 3.29
C TYR A 98 9.63 14.65 2.52
N ALA A 99 8.77 14.01 1.75
CA ALA A 99 9.10 12.82 0.97
C ALA A 99 9.57 13.14 -0.45
N GLN A 100 9.50 14.40 -0.87
CA GLN A 100 9.93 14.83 -2.20
C GLN A 100 11.43 15.11 -2.19
N LEU A 101 12.16 14.59 -3.22
CA LEU A 101 13.58 14.82 -3.34
C LEU A 101 13.83 16.21 -3.96
N PRO A 102 14.76 17.02 -3.41
CA PRO A 102 15.06 18.34 -3.95
C PRO A 102 15.54 18.27 -5.40
N GLY A 103 15.10 19.24 -6.22
CA GLY A 103 15.53 19.37 -7.61
C GLY A 103 14.86 18.40 -8.59
N HIS A 104 14.06 17.45 -8.13
CA HIS A 104 13.46 16.42 -8.96
C HIS A 104 11.95 16.30 -8.73
N ALA A 105 11.31 17.33 -8.24
CA ALA A 105 9.91 17.31 -7.77
C ALA A 105 8.88 16.89 -8.81
N LYS A 106 9.22 16.91 -10.11
CA LYS A 106 8.30 16.55 -11.20
C LYS A 106 8.29 15.06 -11.52
N SER A 107 9.22 14.27 -10.96
CA SER A 107 9.34 12.84 -11.25
C SER A 107 8.91 12.01 -10.06
N GLN A 108 8.09 10.98 -10.29
CA GLN A 108 7.72 10.00 -9.28
C GLN A 108 8.94 9.25 -8.75
N ALA A 109 9.92 9.00 -9.62
CA ALA A 109 11.18 8.36 -9.25
C ALA A 109 12.04 9.22 -8.32
N ALA A 110 11.72 10.51 -8.21
CA ALA A 110 12.45 11.46 -7.39
C ALA A 110 11.84 11.65 -5.99
N THR A 111 10.96 10.75 -5.56
CA THR A 111 10.40 10.80 -4.21
C THR A 111 11.08 9.78 -3.30
N ASN A 112 11.12 10.10 -2.01
CA ASN A 112 11.56 9.20 -0.95
C ASN A 112 10.37 8.50 -0.29
N TYR A 113 9.34 8.23 -1.04
CA TYR A 113 8.05 7.77 -0.56
C TYR A 113 7.94 6.26 -0.73
N SER A 114 7.92 5.53 0.38
CA SER A 114 7.76 4.08 0.39
C SER A 114 6.31 3.67 0.68
N CYS A 115 6.03 2.37 0.54
CA CYS A 115 4.72 1.82 0.90
C CYS A 115 4.38 2.08 2.37
N GLY A 116 5.36 1.99 3.27
CA GLY A 116 5.16 2.29 4.68
C GLY A 116 4.79 3.74 4.93
N HIS A 117 5.45 4.68 4.28
CA HIS A 117 5.09 6.10 4.35
C HIS A 117 3.67 6.32 3.87
N MET A 118 3.31 5.73 2.73
CA MET A 118 1.96 5.87 2.18
C MET A 118 0.91 5.28 3.13
N ALA A 119 1.19 4.13 3.73
CA ALA A 119 0.28 3.49 4.68
C ALA A 119 0.02 4.39 5.89
N VAL A 120 1.06 4.98 6.44
CA VAL A 120 0.92 5.91 7.58
C VAL A 120 0.12 7.14 7.19
N ASP A 121 0.44 7.74 6.04
CA ASP A 121 -0.27 8.92 5.55
C ASP A 121 -1.75 8.61 5.30
N TYR A 122 -2.04 7.49 4.67
CA TYR A 122 -3.40 7.02 4.44
C TYR A 122 -4.14 6.78 5.76
N ALA A 123 -3.49 6.12 6.72
CA ALA A 123 -4.08 5.88 8.04
C ALA A 123 -4.47 7.17 8.73
N CYS A 124 -3.59 8.16 8.71
CA CYS A 124 -3.82 9.42 9.39
C CYS A 124 -4.84 10.31 8.68
N ARG A 125 -4.72 10.46 7.37
CA ARG A 125 -5.52 11.43 6.59
C ARG A 125 -6.84 10.86 6.11
N LYS A 126 -6.86 9.64 5.63
CA LYS A 126 -8.07 9.00 5.08
C LYS A 126 -8.86 8.24 6.13
N MET A 127 -8.17 7.39 6.90
CA MET A 127 -8.83 6.57 7.92
C MET A 127 -9.06 7.34 9.22
N ARG A 128 -8.39 8.48 9.39
CA ARG A 128 -8.48 9.33 10.59
C ARG A 128 -8.10 8.57 11.86
N ALA A 129 -7.03 7.80 11.77
CA ALA A 129 -6.52 7.05 12.90
C ALA A 129 -6.12 7.99 14.05
N THR A 130 -6.45 7.60 15.28
CA THR A 130 -6.01 8.33 16.48
C THR A 130 -4.67 7.82 16.97
N GLU A 131 -4.31 6.60 16.59
CA GLU A 131 -2.98 6.03 16.87
C GLU A 131 -2.58 5.08 15.74
N VAL A 132 -1.30 5.06 15.44
CA VAL A 132 -0.72 4.20 14.40
C VAL A 132 0.46 3.45 15.00
N HIS A 133 0.46 2.13 14.86
CA HIS A 133 1.52 1.25 15.35
C HIS A 133 2.27 0.67 14.17
N LEU A 134 3.60 0.78 14.16
CA LEU A 134 4.45 0.34 13.07
C LEU A 134 5.18 -0.94 13.46
N TYR A 135 5.20 -1.87 12.52
CA TYR A 135 5.88 -3.17 12.69
C TYR A 135 6.80 -3.48 11.53
#